data_6ee5a395714a6bfb314f402245e86b14
#
_entry.id   6ee5a395714a6bfb314f402245e86b14
#
_cell.length_a   1.000
_cell.length_b   1.000
_cell.length_c   1.000
_cell.angle_alpha   90.00
_cell.angle_beta   90.00
_cell.angle_gamma   90.00
#
_symmetry.space_group_name_H-M   'P 1'
#
loop_
_entity.id
_entity.type
_entity.pdbx_description
1 polymer ?
#
loop_
_entity_poly.entity_id
_entity_poly.type
_entity_poly.pdbx_seq_one_letter_code
_entity_poly.pdbx_strand_id
1 'polypeptide(L)'
;MATHIDLTEFLFRRLRQIGIKAIHGVPGDYNLTALDYIEPAGLDWVGNANELNAGYAADGYARIRGVSAVITAFGVGELSAINAIAGSYAERASVIHIVGTAPTHVQDGGVCMHHSLGDGNFRIFAEMAAKITVAQANLRNPDTATAEIDRCLQACVLQSRPVYIELPTNMVKVRVPAAILDKPIDLSLPENDEGFEDTEVDLILNKMYSSKQPFIVVDGFTSRYGIGEEADELVRLTGFPTSTTPFGKGIVNETYPNFHGMYAGMAGNLKYMPWARGCDLVIKIGPLDSDVNTFGFSTIPDPKSSIVFHRDYVEIGGVKYENLHSKSLLRKILTKMDTDRLPKYKPSMDLGNLRAQLQALLPPGEDDQIDQATFWQRISNFFREGDIIMTETGTTSVGGRDLVLPAHTTLINSSIWLSIGYMLPASQGAALAQREMIAEGKRHQGRTILFEGDGSLQMTAQALSDIIRNRLDVTIFVINNDGYTIERWIHGMKAGYNDIQPWRYLEAPSYFGAPKDDPAYPVFTKRAETWGQLNAILAEPALQAGKGLNMVEVIMTQEDAPEVLKKLVQSTSRRNSGEMERPKMSGTASHEEKVMKIAG
;
A
#
# COMPACT_ATOMS: atom_id res chain seq x y z
N MET A 1 9.97 24.13 32.49
CA MET A 1 9.37 23.94 31.14
C MET A 1 8.28 24.99 30.95
N ALA A 2 8.04 25.46 29.73
CA ALA A 2 6.97 26.41 29.49
C ALA A 2 5.63 25.77 29.87
N THR A 3 4.74 26.51 30.53
CA THR A 3 3.42 26.02 30.94
C THR A 3 2.46 25.91 29.74
N HIS A 4 2.71 26.68 28.68
CA HIS A 4 1.92 26.71 27.45
C HIS A 4 2.86 26.75 26.23
N ILE A 5 2.41 26.13 25.15
CA ILE A 5 3.05 26.10 23.82
C ILE A 5 2.06 26.50 22.75
N ASP A 6 2.53 26.78 21.55
CA ASP A 6 1.65 27.09 20.43
C ASP A 6 0.92 25.83 19.94
N LEU A 7 -0.32 25.96 19.46
CA LEU A 7 -1.16 24.84 19.03
C LEU A 7 -0.49 24.02 17.91
N THR A 8 0.19 24.68 16.98
CA THR A 8 0.92 23.99 15.90
C THR A 8 2.12 23.21 16.44
N GLU A 9 2.84 23.77 17.42
CA GLU A 9 3.89 23.03 18.11
C GLU A 9 3.34 21.79 18.80
N PHE A 10 2.18 21.90 19.45
CA PHE A 10 1.48 20.75 20.04
C PHE A 10 1.16 19.68 18.99
N LEU A 11 0.52 20.07 17.87
CA LEU A 11 0.17 19.15 16.78
C LEU A 11 1.42 18.40 16.27
N PHE A 12 2.50 19.12 15.93
CA PHE A 12 3.68 18.50 15.35
C PHE A 12 4.46 17.63 16.34
N ARG A 13 4.50 17.99 17.62
CA ARG A 13 5.05 17.12 18.66
C ARG A 13 4.22 15.84 18.82
N ARG A 14 2.89 15.91 18.68
CA ARG A 14 2.01 14.73 18.66
C ARG A 14 2.30 13.83 17.45
N LEU A 15 2.49 14.40 16.27
CA LEU A 15 2.90 13.61 15.08
C LEU A 15 4.21 12.85 15.35
N ARG A 16 5.18 13.51 15.97
CA ARG A 16 6.44 12.87 16.35
C ARG A 16 6.24 11.74 17.38
N GLN A 17 5.38 11.95 18.39
CA GLN A 17 5.10 10.95 19.42
C GLN A 17 4.48 9.68 18.86
N ILE A 18 3.64 9.77 17.83
CA ILE A 18 3.07 8.60 17.15
C ILE A 18 4.00 7.97 16.10
N GLY A 19 5.24 8.48 15.96
CA GLY A 19 6.29 7.88 15.16
C GLY A 19 6.59 8.53 13.81
N ILE A 20 5.90 9.61 13.43
CA ILE A 20 6.18 10.36 12.18
C ILE A 20 7.50 11.13 12.38
N LYS A 21 8.34 11.16 11.34
CA LYS A 21 9.57 11.96 11.32
C LYS A 21 9.61 13.00 10.21
N ALA A 22 8.82 12.81 9.16
CA ALA A 22 8.78 13.70 8.02
C ALA A 22 7.34 14.08 7.67
N ILE A 23 7.13 15.33 7.23
CA ILE A 23 5.85 15.84 6.73
C ILE A 23 6.02 16.16 5.25
N HIS A 24 5.20 15.53 4.41
CA HIS A 24 5.10 15.80 2.97
C HIS A 24 4.17 16.99 2.73
N GLY A 25 4.36 17.71 1.62
CA GLY A 25 3.43 18.78 1.29
C GLY A 25 3.95 19.81 0.30
N VAL A 26 3.12 20.82 0.08
CA VAL A 26 3.42 21.99 -0.76
C VAL A 26 3.15 23.26 0.05
N PRO A 27 4.09 24.22 0.09
CA PRO A 27 3.88 25.48 0.78
C PRO A 27 2.82 26.32 0.07
N GLY A 28 1.94 26.94 0.83
CA GLY A 28 0.93 27.88 0.38
C GLY A 28 0.64 28.89 1.47
N ASP A 29 0.10 30.06 1.14
CA ASP A 29 -0.09 31.19 2.06
C ASP A 29 -0.90 30.85 3.32
N TYR A 30 -1.78 29.85 3.26
CA TYR A 30 -2.57 29.41 4.43
C TYR A 30 -1.84 28.41 5.32
N ASN A 31 -0.68 27.85 4.92
CA ASN A 31 0.09 26.93 5.75
C ASN A 31 1.49 27.44 6.14
N LEU A 32 2.02 28.51 5.49
CA LEU A 32 3.41 28.98 5.70
C LEU A 32 3.77 29.15 7.17
N THR A 33 2.93 29.83 7.96
CA THR A 33 3.20 30.04 9.39
C THR A 33 3.26 28.72 10.17
N ALA A 34 2.51 27.70 9.76
CA ALA A 34 2.56 26.39 10.38
C ALA A 34 3.86 25.64 10.04
N LEU A 35 4.37 25.81 8.81
CA LEU A 35 5.61 25.15 8.36
C LEU A 35 6.81 25.54 9.21
N ASP A 36 6.86 26.76 9.79
CA ASP A 36 7.94 27.23 10.67
C ASP A 36 8.11 26.35 11.93
N TYR A 37 7.10 25.56 12.30
CA TYR A 37 7.13 24.70 13.49
C TYR A 37 7.63 23.27 13.21
N ILE A 38 7.83 22.87 11.95
CA ILE A 38 8.18 21.49 11.59
C ILE A 38 9.54 21.11 12.16
N GLU A 39 10.60 21.82 11.77
CA GLU A 39 11.97 21.54 12.25
C GLU A 39 12.12 21.74 13.78
N PRO A 40 11.58 22.81 14.40
CA PRO A 40 11.61 22.96 15.86
C PRO A 40 10.91 21.83 16.62
N ALA A 41 9.88 21.20 16.04
CA ALA A 41 9.23 20.01 16.60
C ALA A 41 10.06 18.72 16.42
N GLY A 42 11.16 18.78 15.68
CA GLY A 42 12.04 17.66 15.37
C GLY A 42 11.48 16.75 14.26
N LEU A 43 10.79 17.36 13.31
CA LEU A 43 10.29 16.73 12.09
C LEU A 43 11.04 17.30 10.88
N ASP A 44 11.17 16.52 9.83
CA ASP A 44 11.75 16.95 8.56
C ASP A 44 10.66 17.46 7.61
N TRP A 45 10.93 18.59 6.94
CA TRP A 45 10.08 19.07 5.85
C TRP A 45 10.46 18.39 4.53
N VAL A 46 9.49 17.72 3.90
CA VAL A 46 9.66 17.06 2.61
C VAL A 46 8.76 17.74 1.60
N GLY A 47 9.28 18.80 0.96
CA GLY A 47 8.56 19.53 -0.07
C GLY A 47 8.43 18.72 -1.36
N ASN A 48 7.23 18.74 -1.93
CA ASN A 48 6.88 18.02 -3.15
C ASN A 48 6.55 18.99 -4.29
N ALA A 49 6.61 18.51 -5.53
CA ALA A 49 6.36 19.32 -6.73
C ALA A 49 4.87 19.67 -6.91
N ASN A 50 3.97 18.83 -6.40
CA ASN A 50 2.53 19.08 -6.31
C ASN A 50 1.90 18.26 -5.19
N GLU A 51 0.67 18.57 -4.82
CA GLU A 51 0.00 17.97 -3.66
C GLU A 51 -0.49 16.53 -3.93
N LEU A 52 -0.76 16.16 -5.18
CA LEU A 52 -1.04 14.77 -5.54
C LEU A 52 0.18 13.89 -5.26
N ASN A 53 1.37 14.32 -5.72
CA ASN A 53 2.62 13.63 -5.45
C ASN A 53 2.92 13.59 -3.95
N ALA A 54 2.66 14.69 -3.22
CA ALA A 54 2.80 14.74 -1.76
C ALA A 54 1.92 13.72 -1.05
N GLY A 55 0.66 13.59 -1.47
CA GLY A 55 -0.27 12.62 -0.92
C GLY A 55 0.13 11.18 -1.20
N TYR A 56 0.59 10.89 -2.42
CA TYR A 56 1.10 9.55 -2.76
C TYR A 56 2.41 9.22 -2.04
N ALA A 57 3.31 10.20 -1.88
CA ALA A 57 4.52 10.02 -1.09
C ALA A 57 4.20 9.75 0.38
N ALA A 58 3.25 10.48 0.96
CA ALA A 58 2.78 10.22 2.31
C ALA A 58 2.17 8.81 2.45
N ASP A 59 1.39 8.34 1.47
CA ASP A 59 0.87 6.97 1.44
C ASP A 59 2.02 5.95 1.41
N GLY A 60 2.98 6.10 0.49
CA GLY A 60 4.15 5.22 0.40
C GLY A 60 4.96 5.17 1.70
N TYR A 61 5.14 6.32 2.35
CA TYR A 61 5.79 6.41 3.66
C TYR A 61 5.00 5.66 4.74
N ALA A 62 3.67 5.83 4.76
CA ALA A 62 2.81 5.14 5.72
C ALA A 62 2.82 3.62 5.54
N ARG A 63 2.96 3.12 4.30
CA ARG A 63 3.04 1.68 4.03
C ARG A 63 4.29 1.02 4.63
N ILE A 64 5.35 1.78 4.83
CA ILE A 64 6.59 1.28 5.43
C ILE A 64 6.67 1.61 6.93
N ARG A 65 6.34 2.85 7.31
CA ARG A 65 6.49 3.30 8.69
C ARG A 65 5.24 3.09 9.55
N GLY A 66 4.09 2.86 8.93
CA GLY A 66 2.81 2.64 9.61
C GLY A 66 1.91 3.88 9.67
N VAL A 67 2.46 5.09 9.66
CA VAL A 67 1.73 6.36 9.71
C VAL A 67 2.53 7.48 9.04
N SER A 68 1.82 8.45 8.42
CA SER A 68 2.43 9.62 7.77
C SER A 68 1.58 10.88 7.94
N ALA A 69 2.15 12.02 7.51
CA ALA A 69 1.40 13.28 7.42
C ALA A 69 1.68 14.01 6.11
N VAL A 70 0.66 14.68 5.60
CA VAL A 70 0.73 15.59 4.47
C VAL A 70 0.05 16.90 4.84
N ILE A 71 0.65 18.04 4.44
CA ILE A 71 0.10 19.37 4.68
C ILE A 71 -0.11 20.11 3.37
N THR A 72 -1.30 20.68 3.18
CA THR A 72 -1.71 21.45 2.00
C THR A 72 -2.37 22.76 2.38
N ALA A 73 -2.46 23.70 1.43
CA ALA A 73 -3.41 24.79 1.55
C ALA A 73 -4.84 24.30 1.25
N PHE A 74 -5.85 24.99 1.78
CA PHE A 74 -7.25 24.65 1.51
C PHE A 74 -7.63 24.95 0.04
N GLY A 75 -8.71 24.34 -0.42
CA GLY A 75 -9.22 24.51 -1.77
C GLY A 75 -8.30 23.88 -2.79
N VAL A 76 -7.52 24.67 -3.49
CA VAL A 76 -6.68 24.21 -4.62
C VAL A 76 -5.67 23.12 -4.22
N GLY A 77 -5.04 23.23 -3.05
CA GLY A 77 -4.06 22.26 -2.59
C GLY A 77 -4.71 20.96 -2.12
N GLU A 78 -5.71 21.03 -1.26
CA GLU A 78 -6.38 19.83 -0.75
C GLU A 78 -7.16 19.07 -1.83
N LEU A 79 -7.74 19.77 -2.82
CA LEU A 79 -8.42 19.12 -3.95
C LEU A 79 -7.41 18.46 -4.90
N SER A 80 -6.20 18.99 -5.05
CA SER A 80 -5.14 18.31 -5.78
C SER A 80 -4.73 17.00 -5.11
N ALA A 81 -4.74 16.93 -3.77
CA ALA A 81 -4.40 15.74 -3.00
C ALA A 81 -5.55 14.73 -2.85
N ILE A 82 -6.79 15.09 -3.16
CA ILE A 82 -7.98 14.31 -2.82
C ILE A 82 -7.96 12.88 -3.38
N ASN A 83 -7.42 12.68 -4.58
CA ASN A 83 -7.26 11.36 -5.19
C ASN A 83 -6.30 10.47 -4.37
N ALA A 84 -5.18 11.01 -3.91
CA ALA A 84 -4.24 10.29 -3.06
C ALA A 84 -4.86 9.90 -1.72
N ILE A 85 -5.58 10.82 -1.07
CA ILE A 85 -6.26 10.57 0.21
C ILE A 85 -7.36 9.50 0.05
N ALA A 86 -8.11 9.53 -1.07
CA ALA A 86 -9.10 8.51 -1.38
C ALA A 86 -8.44 7.12 -1.58
N GLY A 87 -7.29 7.06 -2.24
CA GLY A 87 -6.48 5.84 -2.37
C GLY A 87 -6.02 5.31 -1.01
N SER A 88 -5.49 6.19 -0.16
CA SER A 88 -5.11 5.84 1.22
C SER A 88 -6.30 5.33 2.02
N TYR A 89 -7.50 5.90 1.83
CA TYR A 89 -8.72 5.41 2.48
C TYR A 89 -9.11 4.01 1.98
N ALA A 90 -9.09 3.79 0.67
CA ALA A 90 -9.47 2.52 0.06
C ALA A 90 -8.51 1.39 0.45
N GLU A 91 -7.20 1.66 0.49
CA GLU A 91 -6.15 0.67 0.75
C GLU A 91 -5.60 0.69 2.18
N ARG A 92 -6.26 1.43 3.07
CA ARG A 92 -5.97 1.48 4.51
C ARG A 92 -4.54 1.93 4.81
N ALA A 93 -4.14 3.08 4.32
CA ALA A 93 -2.92 3.77 4.74
C ALA A 93 -3.27 4.88 5.75
N SER A 94 -2.54 4.93 6.86
CA SER A 94 -2.75 5.93 7.92
C SER A 94 -2.08 7.25 7.53
N VAL A 95 -2.82 8.13 6.86
CA VAL A 95 -2.34 9.44 6.41
C VAL A 95 -3.08 10.56 7.15
N ILE A 96 -2.34 11.44 7.80
CA ILE A 96 -2.89 12.61 8.47
C ILE A 96 -2.82 13.78 7.49
N HIS A 97 -3.98 14.18 6.96
CA HIS A 97 -4.08 15.32 6.06
C HIS A 97 -4.35 16.59 6.86
N ILE A 98 -3.35 17.45 6.96
CA ILE A 98 -3.42 18.76 7.62
C ILE A 98 -3.67 19.82 6.55
N VAL A 99 -4.68 20.66 6.75
CA VAL A 99 -5.07 21.69 5.79
C VAL A 99 -5.01 23.05 6.44
N GLY A 100 -4.10 23.89 5.95
CA GLY A 100 -4.04 25.30 6.35
C GLY A 100 -5.24 26.06 5.75
N THR A 101 -6.04 26.75 6.57
CA THR A 101 -7.27 27.41 6.15
C THR A 101 -7.29 28.88 6.49
N ALA A 102 -8.23 29.62 5.90
CA ALA A 102 -8.46 31.03 6.21
C ALA A 102 -8.75 31.28 7.70
N PRO A 103 -8.46 32.47 8.25
CA PRO A 103 -8.74 32.81 9.63
C PRO A 103 -10.22 32.60 9.98
N THR A 104 -10.50 32.17 11.21
CA THR A 104 -11.89 31.85 11.67
C THR A 104 -12.88 32.97 11.48
N HIS A 105 -12.48 34.21 11.77
CA HIS A 105 -13.37 35.40 11.60
C HIS A 105 -13.70 35.71 10.13
N VAL A 106 -12.77 35.35 9.21
CA VAL A 106 -13.02 35.50 7.76
C VAL A 106 -14.00 34.44 7.27
N GLN A 107 -13.85 33.21 7.76
CA GLN A 107 -14.78 32.12 7.47
C GLN A 107 -16.19 32.46 7.99
N ASP A 108 -16.30 32.94 9.23
CA ASP A 108 -17.59 33.33 9.85
C ASP A 108 -18.28 34.48 9.11
N GLY A 109 -17.50 35.39 8.55
CA GLY A 109 -18.00 36.51 7.76
C GLY A 109 -18.42 36.12 6.34
N GLY A 110 -18.20 34.91 5.91
CA GLY A 110 -18.47 34.45 4.53
C GLY A 110 -17.76 35.28 3.47
N VAL A 111 -16.56 35.79 3.79
CA VAL A 111 -15.79 36.69 2.92
C VAL A 111 -15.31 35.94 1.67
N CYS A 112 -15.45 36.56 0.50
CA CYS A 112 -14.91 36.02 -0.75
C CYS A 112 -13.37 36.05 -0.72
N MET A 113 -12.76 34.94 -0.38
CA MET A 113 -11.31 34.74 -0.32
C MET A 113 -10.82 33.92 -1.51
N HIS A 114 -9.56 34.14 -1.91
CA HIS A 114 -8.92 33.25 -2.88
C HIS A 114 -8.86 31.80 -2.36
N HIS A 115 -8.80 30.84 -3.26
CA HIS A 115 -8.87 29.40 -3.04
C HIS A 115 -10.24 28.88 -2.55
N SER A 116 -11.23 29.75 -2.26
CA SER A 116 -12.63 29.37 -2.04
C SER A 116 -13.40 29.29 -3.36
N LEU A 117 -14.63 28.79 -3.34
CA LEU A 117 -15.52 28.82 -4.51
C LEU A 117 -16.18 30.22 -4.72
N GLY A 118 -15.88 31.19 -3.86
CA GLY A 118 -16.38 32.55 -3.97
C GLY A 118 -17.81 32.76 -3.41
N ASP A 119 -18.39 31.72 -2.85
CA ASP A 119 -19.77 31.70 -2.31
C ASP A 119 -19.85 31.89 -0.78
N GLY A 120 -18.71 32.07 -0.12
CA GLY A 120 -18.59 32.23 1.33
C GLY A 120 -18.68 30.92 2.13
N ASN A 121 -18.81 29.77 1.47
CA ASN A 121 -18.82 28.48 2.14
C ASN A 121 -17.38 27.91 2.23
N PHE A 122 -16.78 27.97 3.41
CA PHE A 122 -15.46 27.42 3.68
C PHE A 122 -15.46 25.95 4.10
N ARG A 123 -16.65 25.31 4.22
CA ARG A 123 -16.78 23.92 4.66
C ARG A 123 -16.87 22.91 3.53
N ILE A 124 -17.08 23.36 2.31
CA ILE A 124 -17.37 22.49 1.16
C ILE A 124 -16.27 21.43 0.93
N PHE A 125 -15.00 21.82 1.08
CA PHE A 125 -13.88 20.89 0.86
C PHE A 125 -13.75 19.88 2.00
N ALA A 126 -13.96 20.30 3.25
CA ALA A 126 -14.01 19.39 4.39
C ALA A 126 -15.18 18.40 4.29
N GLU A 127 -16.33 18.82 3.74
CA GLU A 127 -17.47 17.94 3.47
C GLU A 127 -17.14 16.89 2.40
N MET A 128 -16.38 17.26 1.35
CA MET A 128 -15.85 16.31 0.36
C MET A 128 -14.88 15.32 1.03
N ALA A 129 -13.92 15.82 1.81
CA ALA A 129 -12.95 15.01 2.53
C ALA A 129 -13.60 14.06 3.57
N ALA A 130 -14.77 14.41 4.13
CA ALA A 130 -15.49 13.58 5.09
C ALA A 130 -15.89 12.20 4.55
N LYS A 131 -15.97 12.04 3.22
CA LYS A 131 -16.32 10.75 2.59
C LYS A 131 -15.13 9.80 2.48
N ILE A 132 -13.92 10.32 2.61
CA ILE A 132 -12.66 9.58 2.41
C ILE A 132 -11.72 9.70 3.63
N THR A 133 -12.27 10.08 4.79
CA THR A 133 -11.54 10.15 6.07
C THR A 133 -12.40 9.55 7.18
N VAL A 134 -11.75 8.99 8.21
CA VAL A 134 -12.46 8.35 9.34
C VAL A 134 -12.73 9.29 10.50
N ALA A 135 -12.04 10.43 10.54
CA ALA A 135 -12.26 11.49 11.51
C ALA A 135 -11.82 12.84 10.94
N GLN A 136 -12.48 13.89 11.39
CA GLN A 136 -12.12 15.27 11.07
C GLN A 136 -12.01 16.11 12.34
N ALA A 137 -11.09 17.09 12.34
CA ALA A 137 -11.00 18.16 13.34
C ALA A 137 -10.98 19.50 12.63
N ASN A 138 -11.77 20.45 13.11
CA ASN A 138 -11.70 21.86 12.72
C ASN A 138 -11.20 22.65 13.94
N LEU A 139 -9.94 23.04 13.96
CA LEU A 139 -9.26 23.61 15.11
C LEU A 139 -9.62 25.10 15.31
N ARG A 140 -10.89 25.39 15.62
CA ARG A 140 -11.40 26.76 15.80
C ARG A 140 -11.51 27.19 17.26
N ASN A 141 -11.59 26.24 18.19
CA ASN A 141 -11.74 26.52 19.61
C ASN A 141 -10.47 26.07 20.36
N PRO A 142 -9.74 27.00 21.01
CA PRO A 142 -8.54 26.65 21.78
C PRO A 142 -8.76 25.61 22.87
N ASP A 143 -9.93 25.64 23.53
CA ASP A 143 -10.23 24.76 24.66
C ASP A 143 -10.40 23.28 24.25
N THR A 144 -10.81 23.01 23.00
CA THR A 144 -11.05 21.66 22.50
C THR A 144 -10.00 21.19 21.48
N ALA A 145 -9.21 22.10 20.93
CA ALA A 145 -8.30 21.82 19.82
C ALA A 145 -7.33 20.66 20.09
N THR A 146 -6.75 20.60 21.29
CA THR A 146 -5.82 19.51 21.64
C THR A 146 -6.49 18.15 21.71
N ALA A 147 -7.70 18.07 22.27
CA ALA A 147 -8.48 16.84 22.33
C ALA A 147 -8.95 16.39 20.94
N GLU A 148 -9.32 17.33 20.06
CA GLU A 148 -9.68 17.05 18.68
C GLU A 148 -8.49 16.49 17.87
N ILE A 149 -7.29 17.05 18.08
CA ILE A 149 -6.05 16.52 17.49
C ILE A 149 -5.84 15.07 17.96
N ASP A 150 -5.81 14.85 19.27
CA ASP A 150 -5.53 13.52 19.84
C ASP A 150 -6.56 12.48 19.34
N ARG A 151 -7.84 12.83 19.29
CA ARG A 151 -8.92 11.99 18.75
C ARG A 151 -8.69 11.62 17.28
N CYS A 152 -8.32 12.60 16.43
CA CYS A 152 -8.05 12.33 15.02
C CYS A 152 -6.82 11.44 14.84
N LEU A 153 -5.74 11.71 15.54
CA LEU A 153 -4.51 10.92 15.45
C LEU A 153 -4.75 9.46 15.91
N GLN A 154 -5.48 9.29 17.01
CA GLN A 154 -5.88 7.96 17.48
C GLN A 154 -6.73 7.22 16.44
N ALA A 155 -7.74 7.87 15.87
CA ALA A 155 -8.60 7.28 14.84
C ALA A 155 -7.81 6.87 13.60
N CYS A 156 -6.84 7.71 13.14
CA CYS A 156 -5.99 7.42 12.01
C CYS A 156 -5.21 6.11 12.20
N VAL A 157 -4.53 5.97 13.34
CA VAL A 157 -3.68 4.81 13.62
C VAL A 157 -4.52 3.56 13.87
N LEU A 158 -5.53 3.64 14.76
CA LEU A 158 -6.33 2.47 15.13
C LEU A 158 -7.18 1.94 13.98
N GLN A 159 -7.65 2.82 13.08
CA GLN A 159 -8.46 2.39 11.94
C GLN A 159 -7.64 2.14 10.67
N SER A 160 -6.34 2.48 10.68
CA SER A 160 -5.45 2.42 9.50
C SER A 160 -6.09 3.13 8.30
N ARG A 161 -6.53 4.38 8.49
CA ARG A 161 -7.20 5.19 7.46
C ARG A 161 -6.89 6.67 7.63
N PRO A 162 -7.01 7.47 6.57
CA PRO A 162 -6.74 8.89 6.65
C PRO A 162 -7.72 9.64 7.55
N VAL A 163 -7.20 10.74 8.11
CA VAL A 163 -7.95 11.75 8.87
C VAL A 163 -7.68 13.13 8.30
N TYR A 164 -8.54 14.09 8.62
CA TYR A 164 -8.48 15.45 8.10
C TYR A 164 -8.47 16.46 9.25
N ILE A 165 -7.49 17.37 9.26
CA ILE A 165 -7.31 18.38 10.31
C ILE A 165 -7.21 19.77 9.67
N GLU A 166 -8.21 20.62 9.87
CA GLU A 166 -8.17 22.03 9.47
C GLU A 166 -7.47 22.87 10.53
N LEU A 167 -6.44 23.60 10.10
CA LEU A 167 -5.67 24.51 10.93
C LEU A 167 -5.82 25.94 10.42
N PRO A 168 -6.78 26.74 10.94
CA PRO A 168 -6.92 28.14 10.57
C PRO A 168 -5.67 28.95 10.92
N THR A 169 -5.26 29.87 10.05
CA THR A 169 -4.02 30.63 10.21
C THR A 169 -3.93 31.42 11.53
N ASN A 170 -5.06 31.94 12.03
CA ASN A 170 -5.10 32.64 13.32
C ASN A 170 -5.02 31.69 14.53
N MET A 171 -5.20 30.38 14.33
CA MET A 171 -5.09 29.37 15.39
C MET A 171 -3.67 28.82 15.55
N VAL A 172 -2.79 29.03 14.58
CA VAL A 172 -1.41 28.49 14.55
C VAL A 172 -0.63 28.81 15.85
N LYS A 173 -0.72 30.05 16.33
CA LYS A 173 -0.01 30.58 17.51
C LYS A 173 -0.85 30.64 18.78
N VAL A 174 -2.04 30.03 18.78
CA VAL A 174 -2.88 29.99 20.00
C VAL A 174 -2.20 29.15 21.06
N ARG A 175 -2.21 29.64 22.30
CA ARG A 175 -1.51 29.00 23.43
C ARG A 175 -2.34 27.89 24.04
N VAL A 176 -1.77 26.68 24.14
CA VAL A 176 -2.39 25.50 24.75
C VAL A 176 -1.51 24.93 25.85
N PRO A 177 -2.06 24.19 26.84
CA PRO A 177 -1.28 23.63 27.92
C PRO A 177 -0.24 22.59 27.42
N ALA A 178 1.03 22.80 27.73
CA ALA A 178 2.11 21.89 27.33
C ALA A 178 2.05 20.52 28.04
N ALA A 179 1.53 20.48 29.28
CA ALA A 179 1.47 19.28 30.10
C ALA A 179 0.63 18.14 29.48
N ILE A 180 -0.26 18.45 28.53
CA ILE A 180 -1.03 17.44 27.80
C ILE A 180 -0.10 16.48 27.02
N LEU A 181 1.06 16.97 26.55
CA LEU A 181 2.05 16.15 25.85
C LEU A 181 2.75 15.11 26.74
N ASP A 182 2.72 15.28 28.05
CA ASP A 182 3.34 14.33 28.99
C ASP A 182 2.59 13.00 29.02
N LYS A 183 1.31 13.00 28.62
CA LYS A 183 0.51 11.79 28.46
C LYS A 183 0.49 11.38 26.99
N PRO A 184 1.11 10.24 26.61
CA PRO A 184 1.02 9.72 25.25
C PRO A 184 -0.45 9.45 24.83
N ILE A 185 -0.70 9.53 23.51
CA ILE A 185 -1.98 9.06 22.95
C ILE A 185 -2.05 7.56 23.13
N ASP A 186 -3.19 7.06 23.64
CA ASP A 186 -3.43 5.63 23.73
C ASP A 186 -3.74 5.07 22.33
N LEU A 187 -2.83 4.24 21.84
CA LEU A 187 -2.94 3.56 20.55
C LEU A 187 -3.14 2.05 20.72
N SER A 188 -3.48 1.60 21.92
CA SER A 188 -3.81 0.20 22.18
C SER A 188 -5.13 -0.17 21.50
N LEU A 189 -5.20 -1.39 20.94
CA LEU A 189 -6.46 -1.94 20.49
C LEU A 189 -7.30 -2.29 21.71
N PRO A 190 -8.65 -2.19 21.62
CA PRO A 190 -9.52 -2.70 22.68
C PRO A 190 -9.21 -4.16 23.01
N GLU A 191 -9.30 -4.52 24.28
CA GLU A 191 -9.15 -5.91 24.69
C GLU A 191 -10.40 -6.70 24.30
N ASN A 192 -10.20 -7.97 23.91
CA ASN A 192 -11.30 -8.89 23.69
C ASN A 192 -11.88 -9.33 25.06
N ASP A 193 -13.18 -9.67 25.09
CA ASP A 193 -13.73 -10.38 26.25
C ASP A 193 -13.03 -11.74 26.40
N GLU A 194 -12.39 -11.98 27.54
CA GLU A 194 -11.50 -13.13 27.76
C GLU A 194 -12.22 -14.46 27.60
N GLY A 195 -13.41 -14.60 28.17
CA GLY A 195 -14.17 -15.84 28.10
C GLY A 195 -14.71 -16.14 26.72
N PHE A 196 -15.10 -15.09 25.99
CA PHE A 196 -15.54 -15.19 24.61
C PHE A 196 -14.34 -15.54 23.69
N GLU A 197 -13.22 -14.84 23.85
CA GLU A 197 -12.01 -15.10 23.06
C GLU A 197 -11.49 -16.53 23.28
N ASP A 198 -11.47 -17.05 24.52
CA ASP A 198 -11.04 -18.41 24.82
C ASP A 198 -11.90 -19.47 24.13
N THR A 199 -13.21 -19.25 24.09
CA THR A 199 -14.16 -20.15 23.41
C THR A 199 -13.86 -20.21 21.91
N GLU A 200 -13.60 -19.04 21.28
CA GLU A 200 -13.34 -18.99 19.84
C GLU A 200 -11.93 -19.50 19.48
N VAL A 201 -10.95 -19.30 20.36
CA VAL A 201 -9.62 -19.94 20.22
C VAL A 201 -9.74 -21.46 20.20
N ASP A 202 -10.48 -22.03 21.15
CA ASP A 202 -10.65 -23.47 21.21
C ASP A 202 -11.44 -24.02 20.00
N LEU A 203 -12.43 -23.29 19.52
CA LEU A 203 -13.16 -23.61 18.28
C LEU A 203 -12.23 -23.61 17.06
N ILE A 204 -11.40 -22.58 16.89
CA ILE A 204 -10.45 -22.44 15.80
C ILE A 204 -9.41 -23.57 15.85
N LEU A 205 -8.79 -23.80 17.01
CA LEU A 205 -7.80 -24.86 17.19
C LEU A 205 -8.39 -26.25 16.89
N ASN A 206 -9.60 -26.53 17.34
CA ASN A 206 -10.26 -27.80 17.05
C ASN A 206 -10.52 -27.99 15.55
N LYS A 207 -10.92 -26.92 14.83
CA LYS A 207 -11.04 -26.97 13.35
C LYS A 207 -9.68 -27.22 12.69
N MET A 208 -8.61 -26.58 13.17
CA MET A 208 -7.25 -26.80 12.65
C MET A 208 -6.78 -28.24 12.87
N TYR A 209 -6.96 -28.78 14.06
CA TYR A 209 -6.55 -30.15 14.39
C TYR A 209 -7.33 -31.24 13.65
N SER A 210 -8.60 -30.98 13.34
CA SER A 210 -9.47 -31.94 12.65
C SER A 210 -9.45 -31.83 11.13
N SER A 211 -8.79 -30.80 10.58
CA SER A 211 -8.76 -30.58 9.14
C SER A 211 -7.98 -31.69 8.42
N LYS A 212 -8.46 -32.03 7.21
CA LYS A 212 -7.85 -33.05 6.35
C LYS A 212 -7.10 -32.44 5.17
N GLN A 213 -7.55 -31.28 4.72
CA GLN A 213 -6.97 -30.54 3.61
C GLN A 213 -6.97 -29.04 3.95
N PRO A 214 -6.09 -28.59 4.87
CA PRO A 214 -5.99 -27.20 5.27
C PRO A 214 -5.29 -26.36 4.20
N PHE A 215 -5.63 -25.07 4.14
CA PHE A 215 -5.02 -24.09 3.27
C PHE A 215 -5.00 -22.71 3.95
N ILE A 216 -3.90 -21.96 3.83
CA ILE A 216 -3.78 -20.58 4.32
C ILE A 216 -3.68 -19.63 3.13
N VAL A 217 -4.46 -18.55 3.18
CA VAL A 217 -4.40 -17.44 2.22
C VAL A 217 -4.14 -16.14 2.97
N VAL A 218 -2.98 -15.52 2.73
CA VAL A 218 -2.61 -14.25 3.36
C VAL A 218 -2.87 -13.12 2.37
N ASP A 219 -3.62 -12.10 2.80
CA ASP A 219 -4.03 -10.98 1.98
C ASP A 219 -3.50 -9.64 2.52
N GLY A 220 -3.59 -8.57 1.73
CA GLY A 220 -2.90 -7.30 1.94
C GLY A 220 -3.26 -6.55 3.22
N PHE A 221 -4.50 -6.65 3.70
CA PHE A 221 -4.88 -6.00 4.95
C PHE A 221 -4.27 -6.63 6.20
N THR A 222 -3.64 -7.80 6.09
CA THR A 222 -2.83 -8.38 7.17
C THR A 222 -1.79 -7.38 7.70
N SER A 223 -1.06 -6.72 6.81
CA SER A 223 -0.09 -5.68 7.19
C SER A 223 -0.75 -4.43 7.76
N ARG A 224 -1.93 -4.04 7.23
CA ARG A 224 -2.67 -2.85 7.68
C ARG A 224 -3.33 -3.04 9.06
N TYR A 225 -3.65 -4.27 9.41
CA TYR A 225 -4.17 -4.62 10.74
C TYR A 225 -3.06 -4.84 11.78
N GLY A 226 -1.79 -4.77 11.36
CA GLY A 226 -0.63 -4.98 12.22
C GLY A 226 -0.53 -6.42 12.74
N ILE A 227 -0.97 -7.40 11.94
CA ILE A 227 -0.97 -8.84 12.27
C ILE A 227 -0.06 -9.66 11.34
N GLY A 228 0.91 -9.00 10.70
CA GLY A 228 1.84 -9.66 9.76
C GLY A 228 2.75 -10.67 10.46
N GLU A 229 3.27 -10.33 11.63
CA GLU A 229 4.13 -11.22 12.42
C GLU A 229 3.37 -12.47 12.88
N GLU A 230 2.14 -12.28 13.36
CA GLU A 230 1.28 -13.37 13.81
C GLU A 230 0.88 -14.29 12.62
N ALA A 231 0.64 -13.71 11.45
CA ALA A 231 0.35 -14.47 10.23
C ALA A 231 1.56 -15.29 9.76
N ASP A 232 2.75 -14.67 9.72
CA ASP A 232 3.99 -15.36 9.34
C ASP A 232 4.32 -16.52 10.28
N GLU A 233 4.19 -16.31 11.59
CA GLU A 233 4.39 -17.34 12.60
C GLU A 233 3.37 -18.48 12.49
N LEU A 234 2.10 -18.17 12.21
CA LEU A 234 1.07 -19.18 11.96
C LEU A 234 1.42 -20.06 10.74
N VAL A 235 1.87 -19.45 9.65
CA VAL A 235 2.32 -20.15 8.44
C VAL A 235 3.51 -21.06 8.73
N ARG A 236 4.49 -20.55 9.49
CA ARG A 236 5.69 -21.28 9.87
C ARG A 236 5.39 -22.49 10.77
N LEU A 237 4.58 -22.30 11.82
CA LEU A 237 4.29 -23.34 12.80
C LEU A 237 3.35 -24.43 12.29
N THR A 238 2.36 -24.07 11.47
CA THR A 238 1.38 -25.04 10.96
C THR A 238 1.96 -25.90 9.84
N GLY A 239 2.88 -25.35 9.04
CA GLY A 239 3.34 -25.99 7.82
C GLY A 239 2.23 -26.25 6.81
N PHE A 240 1.05 -25.65 6.97
CA PHE A 240 -0.07 -25.78 6.04
C PHE A 240 0.29 -25.16 4.68
N PRO A 241 -0.15 -25.76 3.56
CA PRO A 241 0.00 -25.12 2.25
C PRO A 241 -0.49 -23.68 2.32
N THR A 242 0.36 -22.75 1.89
CA THR A 242 0.13 -21.32 2.00
C THR A 242 0.31 -20.63 0.67
N SER A 243 -0.60 -19.72 0.37
CA SER A 243 -0.48 -18.78 -0.75
C SER A 243 -0.86 -17.37 -0.31
N THR A 244 -0.47 -16.40 -1.13
CA THR A 244 -0.94 -15.02 -0.98
C THR A 244 -1.95 -14.67 -2.05
N THR A 245 -2.68 -13.56 -1.84
CA THR A 245 -3.34 -12.81 -2.91
C THR A 245 -2.32 -11.87 -3.58
N PRO A 246 -2.66 -11.22 -4.72
CA PRO A 246 -1.82 -10.15 -5.27
C PRO A 246 -1.44 -9.08 -4.25
N PHE A 247 -2.40 -8.59 -3.47
CA PHE A 247 -2.19 -7.56 -2.47
C PHE A 247 -1.44 -8.05 -1.22
N GLY A 248 -1.50 -9.36 -0.95
CA GLY A 248 -0.83 -10.00 0.19
C GLY A 248 0.60 -10.44 -0.06
N LYS A 249 1.09 -10.31 -1.31
CA LYS A 249 2.43 -10.76 -1.67
C LYS A 249 3.51 -10.02 -0.88
N GLY A 250 4.50 -10.80 -0.35
CA GLY A 250 5.61 -10.26 0.44
C GLY A 250 5.27 -9.95 1.90
N ILE A 251 4.06 -10.30 2.41
CA ILE A 251 3.71 -10.14 3.83
C ILE A 251 4.28 -11.26 4.68
N VAL A 252 4.24 -12.49 4.18
CA VAL A 252 4.85 -13.65 4.83
C VAL A 252 6.15 -14.02 4.14
N ASN A 253 7.00 -14.75 4.83
CA ASN A 253 8.26 -15.21 4.29
C ASN A 253 8.04 -16.26 3.17
N GLU A 254 8.26 -15.85 1.93
CA GLU A 254 8.06 -16.69 0.74
C GLU A 254 9.13 -17.78 0.56
N THR A 255 10.11 -17.89 1.47
CA THR A 255 11.12 -18.94 1.44
C THR A 255 10.68 -20.22 2.16
N TYR A 256 9.55 -20.20 2.85
CA TYR A 256 9.05 -21.40 3.54
C TYR A 256 8.70 -22.53 2.58
N PRO A 257 8.98 -23.80 2.93
CA PRO A 257 8.75 -24.94 2.04
C PRO A 257 7.25 -25.19 1.74
N ASN A 258 6.36 -24.69 2.59
CA ASN A 258 4.90 -24.76 2.43
C ASN A 258 4.29 -23.55 1.71
N PHE A 259 5.13 -22.61 1.22
CA PHE A 259 4.68 -21.47 0.43
C PHE A 259 4.61 -21.84 -1.05
N HIS A 260 3.46 -21.64 -1.68
CA HIS A 260 3.14 -22.04 -3.04
C HIS A 260 2.87 -20.85 -3.98
N GLY A 261 3.38 -19.67 -3.63
CA GLY A 261 3.20 -18.46 -4.44
C GLY A 261 1.82 -17.85 -4.28
N MET A 262 1.37 -17.17 -5.32
CA MET A 262 0.09 -16.47 -5.33
C MET A 262 -1.02 -17.39 -5.86
N TYR A 263 -2.15 -17.44 -5.14
CA TYR A 263 -3.35 -18.14 -5.62
C TYR A 263 -4.15 -17.26 -6.58
N ALA A 264 -4.09 -17.58 -7.87
CA ALA A 264 -4.69 -16.77 -8.94
C ALA A 264 -6.03 -17.31 -9.48
N GLY A 265 -6.67 -18.27 -8.81
CA GLY A 265 -7.99 -18.78 -9.21
C GLY A 265 -8.09 -19.10 -10.70
N MET A 266 -9.06 -18.49 -11.37
CA MET A 266 -9.30 -18.70 -12.81
C MET A 266 -8.17 -18.21 -13.73
N ALA A 267 -7.38 -17.24 -13.31
CA ALA A 267 -6.26 -16.71 -14.08
C ALA A 267 -4.96 -17.51 -13.90
N GLY A 268 -4.92 -18.39 -12.89
CA GLY A 268 -3.74 -19.19 -12.55
C GLY A 268 -3.73 -20.58 -13.18
N ASN A 269 -3.07 -21.51 -12.48
CA ASN A 269 -3.08 -22.92 -12.84
C ASN A 269 -4.47 -23.51 -12.56
N LEU A 270 -5.19 -23.87 -13.61
CA LEU A 270 -6.54 -24.41 -13.50
C LEU A 270 -6.65 -25.70 -12.68
N LYS A 271 -5.56 -26.47 -12.52
CA LYS A 271 -5.54 -27.65 -11.66
C LYS A 271 -5.51 -27.28 -10.18
N TYR A 272 -4.94 -26.11 -9.82
CA TYR A 272 -4.89 -25.62 -8.44
C TYR A 272 -6.28 -25.26 -7.89
N MET A 273 -7.12 -24.63 -8.71
CA MET A 273 -8.43 -24.14 -8.27
C MET A 273 -9.37 -25.25 -7.71
N PRO A 274 -9.54 -26.43 -8.36
CA PRO A 274 -10.32 -27.53 -7.77
C PRO A 274 -9.75 -28.02 -6.44
N TRP A 275 -8.43 -28.09 -6.32
CA TRP A 275 -7.78 -28.46 -5.06
C TRP A 275 -8.10 -27.44 -3.96
N ALA A 276 -7.94 -26.15 -4.22
CA ALA A 276 -8.22 -25.08 -3.25
C ALA A 276 -9.70 -25.04 -2.83
N ARG A 277 -10.61 -25.28 -3.78
CA ARG A 277 -12.05 -25.39 -3.51
C ARG A 277 -12.44 -26.65 -2.73
N GLY A 278 -11.63 -27.69 -2.80
CA GLY A 278 -11.79 -28.93 -2.05
C GLY A 278 -11.25 -28.89 -0.63
N CYS A 279 -10.62 -27.79 -0.20
CA CYS A 279 -10.12 -27.63 1.15
C CYS A 279 -11.27 -27.60 2.16
N ASP A 280 -11.15 -28.41 3.22
CA ASP A 280 -12.13 -28.48 4.29
C ASP A 280 -11.87 -27.41 5.38
N LEU A 281 -10.70 -26.75 5.31
CA LEU A 281 -10.34 -25.60 6.11
C LEU A 281 -9.52 -24.61 5.29
N VAL A 282 -10.03 -23.39 5.09
CA VAL A 282 -9.30 -22.25 4.52
C VAL A 282 -9.17 -21.17 5.57
N ILE A 283 -7.95 -20.84 5.97
CA ILE A 283 -7.65 -19.73 6.87
C ILE A 283 -7.28 -18.53 6.02
N LYS A 284 -8.13 -17.49 5.97
CA LYS A 284 -7.88 -16.26 5.24
C LYS A 284 -7.59 -15.12 6.20
N ILE A 285 -6.46 -14.43 6.02
CA ILE A 285 -5.99 -13.39 6.95
C ILE A 285 -5.93 -12.06 6.22
N GLY A 286 -6.60 -11.03 6.77
CA GLY A 286 -6.59 -9.66 6.26
C GLY A 286 -7.18 -9.49 4.86
N PRO A 287 -8.41 -9.94 4.59
CA PRO A 287 -8.99 -10.03 3.25
C PRO A 287 -9.26 -8.66 2.62
N LEU A 288 -8.97 -8.57 1.30
CA LEU A 288 -9.48 -7.55 0.37
C LEU A 288 -10.15 -8.26 -0.80
N ASP A 289 -11.46 -8.41 -0.75
CA ASP A 289 -12.24 -9.16 -1.76
C ASP A 289 -12.66 -8.29 -2.95
N SER A 290 -11.68 -7.53 -3.53
CA SER A 290 -11.90 -6.81 -4.78
C SER A 290 -11.85 -7.76 -5.98
N ASP A 291 -12.42 -7.33 -7.10
CA ASP A 291 -12.40 -8.06 -8.37
C ASP A 291 -10.99 -8.33 -8.88
N VAL A 292 -10.08 -7.34 -8.74
CA VAL A 292 -8.68 -7.46 -9.17
C VAL A 292 -7.88 -8.37 -8.24
N ASN A 293 -8.07 -8.24 -6.92
CA ASN A 293 -7.32 -9.02 -5.93
C ASN A 293 -7.76 -10.48 -5.87
N THR A 294 -8.99 -10.78 -6.29
CA THR A 294 -9.57 -12.13 -6.26
C THR A 294 -9.79 -12.74 -7.64
N PHE A 295 -9.25 -12.13 -8.70
CA PHE A 295 -9.41 -12.60 -10.07
C PHE A 295 -10.88 -12.83 -10.44
N GLY A 296 -11.66 -11.76 -10.34
CA GLY A 296 -13.10 -11.80 -10.62
C GLY A 296 -13.87 -12.62 -9.59
N PHE A 297 -13.49 -12.51 -8.30
CA PHE A 297 -14.10 -13.20 -7.15
C PHE A 297 -13.89 -14.73 -7.14
N SER A 298 -13.00 -15.25 -7.99
CA SER A 298 -12.80 -16.71 -8.16
C SER A 298 -12.00 -17.38 -7.04
N THR A 299 -11.29 -16.59 -6.22
CA THR A 299 -10.44 -17.08 -5.11
C THR A 299 -11.10 -16.94 -3.73
N ILE A 300 -12.32 -16.42 -3.67
CA ILE A 300 -13.06 -16.32 -2.40
C ILE A 300 -13.44 -17.73 -1.94
N PRO A 301 -13.07 -18.14 -0.71
CA PRO A 301 -13.37 -19.47 -0.20
C PRO A 301 -14.86 -19.63 0.13
N ASP A 302 -15.32 -20.88 0.22
CA ASP A 302 -16.65 -21.18 0.78
C ASP A 302 -16.68 -20.76 2.26
N PRO A 303 -17.61 -19.90 2.69
CA PRO A 303 -17.71 -19.47 4.08
C PRO A 303 -17.81 -20.63 5.07
N LYS A 304 -18.45 -21.76 4.71
CA LYS A 304 -18.65 -22.91 5.61
C LYS A 304 -17.33 -23.62 5.96
N SER A 305 -16.35 -23.59 5.06
CA SER A 305 -15.03 -24.20 5.25
C SER A 305 -13.95 -23.17 5.57
N SER A 306 -14.32 -21.93 5.89
CA SER A 306 -13.34 -20.87 6.11
C SER A 306 -13.32 -20.32 7.53
N ILE A 307 -12.15 -19.80 7.91
CA ILE A 307 -11.93 -18.90 9.04
C ILE A 307 -11.30 -17.64 8.43
N VAL A 308 -11.96 -16.48 8.61
CA VAL A 308 -11.52 -15.22 8.00
C VAL A 308 -11.23 -14.19 9.07
N PHE A 309 -9.96 -13.79 9.18
CA PHE A 309 -9.51 -12.81 10.17
C PHE A 309 -9.58 -11.41 9.59
N HIS A 310 -10.54 -10.61 10.04
CA HIS A 310 -10.61 -9.16 9.82
C HIS A 310 -9.92 -8.43 10.98
N ARG A 311 -9.98 -7.11 11.03
CA ARG A 311 -9.31 -6.37 12.11
C ARG A 311 -10.01 -6.55 13.47
N ASP A 312 -11.33 -6.37 13.50
CA ASP A 312 -12.18 -6.19 14.66
C ASP A 312 -13.35 -7.19 14.72
N TYR A 313 -13.32 -8.18 13.85
CA TYR A 313 -14.22 -9.34 13.85
C TYR A 313 -13.57 -10.53 13.14
N VAL A 314 -14.07 -11.71 13.39
CA VAL A 314 -13.65 -12.96 12.73
C VAL A 314 -14.88 -13.68 12.20
N GLU A 315 -14.78 -14.30 11.03
CA GLU A 315 -15.81 -15.19 10.51
C GLU A 315 -15.34 -16.64 10.62
N ILE A 316 -16.15 -17.51 11.21
CA ILE A 316 -15.84 -18.94 11.40
C ILE A 316 -16.99 -19.78 10.89
N GLY A 317 -16.77 -20.52 9.81
CA GLY A 317 -17.80 -21.37 9.23
C GLY A 317 -19.02 -20.59 8.70
N GLY A 318 -18.82 -19.34 8.30
CA GLY A 318 -19.85 -18.42 7.83
C GLY A 318 -20.60 -17.66 8.92
N VAL A 319 -20.22 -17.84 10.20
CA VAL A 319 -20.75 -17.07 11.33
C VAL A 319 -19.80 -15.93 11.65
N LYS A 320 -20.33 -14.72 11.78
CA LYS A 320 -19.56 -13.53 12.12
C LYS A 320 -19.53 -13.30 13.63
N TYR A 321 -18.35 -13.16 14.19
CA TYR A 321 -18.06 -12.90 15.60
C TYR A 321 -17.56 -11.47 15.73
N GLU A 322 -18.46 -10.54 16.09
CA GLU A 322 -18.19 -9.11 16.22
C GLU A 322 -17.35 -8.80 17.48
N ASN A 323 -16.64 -7.68 17.46
CA ASN A 323 -15.81 -7.20 18.57
C ASN A 323 -14.75 -8.20 19.02
N LEU A 324 -14.20 -8.96 18.08
CA LEU A 324 -13.14 -9.92 18.29
C LEU A 324 -11.91 -9.49 17.50
N HIS A 325 -10.97 -8.81 18.17
CA HIS A 325 -9.77 -8.27 17.54
C HIS A 325 -8.80 -9.38 17.17
N SER A 326 -8.48 -9.49 15.88
CA SER A 326 -7.67 -10.58 15.34
C SER A 326 -6.25 -10.62 15.89
N LYS A 327 -5.66 -9.49 16.30
CA LYS A 327 -4.29 -9.49 16.82
C LYS A 327 -4.17 -10.25 18.14
N SER A 328 -5.04 -9.97 19.09
CA SER A 328 -5.10 -10.70 20.37
C SER A 328 -5.42 -12.16 20.13
N LEU A 329 -6.46 -12.42 19.34
CA LEU A 329 -6.92 -13.79 19.04
C LEU A 329 -5.81 -14.64 18.38
N LEU A 330 -5.11 -14.12 17.37
CA LEU A 330 -4.01 -14.85 16.72
C LEU A 330 -2.87 -15.14 17.70
N ARG A 331 -2.47 -14.18 18.54
CA ARG A 331 -1.46 -14.40 19.58
C ARG A 331 -1.85 -15.50 20.54
N LYS A 332 -3.10 -15.52 20.94
CA LYS A 332 -3.64 -16.54 21.87
C LYS A 332 -3.70 -17.92 21.19
N ILE A 333 -4.11 -17.98 19.90
CA ILE A 333 -4.05 -19.20 19.08
C ILE A 333 -2.60 -19.72 19.01
N LEU A 334 -1.64 -18.87 18.67
CA LEU A 334 -0.22 -19.25 18.57
C LEU A 334 0.33 -19.77 19.90
N THR A 335 -0.08 -19.16 21.01
CA THR A 335 0.36 -19.56 22.36
C THR A 335 -0.25 -20.89 22.81
N LYS A 336 -1.54 -21.13 22.49
CA LYS A 336 -2.27 -22.35 22.92
C LYS A 336 -2.13 -23.52 21.94
N MET A 337 -1.59 -23.28 20.74
CA MET A 337 -1.51 -24.28 19.68
C MET A 337 -0.51 -25.39 20.03
N ASP A 338 -1.03 -26.62 20.05
CA ASP A 338 -0.22 -27.84 20.13
C ASP A 338 0.13 -28.31 18.71
N THR A 339 1.39 -28.06 18.29
CA THR A 339 1.84 -28.39 16.94
C THR A 339 1.87 -29.90 16.66
N ASP A 340 1.96 -30.76 17.66
CA ASP A 340 1.94 -32.21 17.51
C ASP A 340 0.56 -32.75 17.12
N ARG A 341 -0.48 -32.00 17.42
CA ARG A 341 -1.87 -32.32 17.04
C ARG A 341 -2.24 -31.86 15.64
N LEU A 342 -1.45 -31.01 15.03
CA LEU A 342 -1.72 -30.52 13.67
C LEU A 342 -1.61 -31.64 12.65
N PRO A 343 -2.49 -31.68 11.63
CA PRO A 343 -2.40 -32.67 10.57
C PRO A 343 -1.10 -32.43 9.76
N LYS A 344 -0.31 -33.50 9.59
CA LYS A 344 0.85 -33.49 8.70
C LYS A 344 0.38 -33.66 7.25
N TYR A 345 -0.24 -32.59 6.72
CA TYR A 345 -0.82 -32.62 5.40
C TYR A 345 0.24 -32.35 4.31
N LYS A 346 0.20 -33.17 3.28
CA LYS A 346 0.98 -32.96 2.05
C LYS A 346 0.02 -32.97 0.86
N PRO A 347 0.03 -31.90 0.02
CA PRO A 347 -0.84 -31.85 -1.15
C PRO A 347 -0.64 -33.08 -2.05
N SER A 348 -1.75 -33.64 -2.57
CA SER A 348 -1.75 -34.77 -3.49
C SER A 348 -1.28 -34.39 -4.91
N MET A 349 -1.15 -33.10 -5.17
CA MET A 349 -0.68 -32.52 -6.43
C MET A 349 0.43 -31.50 -6.16
N ASP A 350 1.22 -31.20 -7.18
CA ASP A 350 2.16 -30.09 -7.14
C ASP A 350 1.40 -28.76 -7.23
N LEU A 351 1.44 -27.97 -6.15
CA LEU A 351 0.82 -26.63 -6.09
C LEU A 351 1.72 -25.56 -6.72
N GLY A 352 2.91 -25.93 -7.14
CA GLY A 352 3.93 -25.03 -7.67
C GLY A 352 4.89 -24.51 -6.59
N ASN A 353 6.07 -24.17 -7.04
CA ASN A 353 7.10 -23.50 -6.24
C ASN A 353 7.81 -22.50 -7.16
N LEU A 354 7.55 -21.21 -6.97
CA LEU A 354 8.10 -20.16 -7.83
C LEU A 354 9.64 -20.15 -7.82
N ARG A 355 10.26 -20.46 -6.69
CA ARG A 355 11.74 -20.52 -6.57
C ARG A 355 12.31 -21.68 -7.37
N ALA A 356 11.70 -22.85 -7.32
CA ALA A 356 12.09 -24.00 -8.14
C ALA A 356 11.85 -23.72 -9.64
N GLN A 357 10.77 -23.06 -9.98
CA GLN A 357 10.49 -22.63 -11.36
C GLN A 357 11.56 -21.66 -11.86
N LEU A 358 11.94 -20.65 -11.07
CA LEU A 358 13.02 -19.71 -11.40
C LEU A 358 14.35 -20.45 -11.65
N GLN A 359 14.69 -21.43 -10.81
CA GLN A 359 15.91 -22.22 -10.95
C GLN A 359 15.90 -23.13 -12.20
N ALA A 360 14.72 -23.54 -12.64
CA ALA A 360 14.54 -24.38 -13.83
C ALA A 360 14.51 -23.59 -15.15
N LEU A 361 14.44 -22.26 -15.10
CA LEU A 361 14.45 -21.43 -16.31
C LEU A 361 15.81 -21.54 -17.01
N LEU A 362 15.79 -21.96 -18.26
CA LEU A 362 16.99 -21.97 -19.10
C LEU A 362 17.50 -20.53 -19.31
N PRO A 363 18.82 -20.30 -19.34
CA PRO A 363 19.36 -18.99 -19.67
C PRO A 363 18.80 -18.48 -21.00
N PRO A 364 18.43 -17.20 -21.13
CA PRO A 364 18.03 -16.64 -22.42
C PRO A 364 19.26 -16.45 -23.31
N GLY A 365 19.05 -16.39 -24.62
CA GLY A 365 20.08 -15.95 -25.55
C GLY A 365 20.44 -14.49 -25.32
N GLU A 366 21.70 -14.12 -25.60
CA GLU A 366 22.15 -12.73 -25.40
C GLU A 366 21.38 -11.74 -26.29
N ASP A 367 21.05 -12.16 -27.52
CA ASP A 367 20.31 -11.35 -28.50
C ASP A 367 18.80 -11.50 -28.41
N ASP A 368 18.28 -12.36 -27.49
CA ASP A 368 16.85 -12.51 -27.32
C ASP A 368 16.23 -11.23 -26.77
N GLN A 369 15.07 -10.84 -27.33
CA GLN A 369 14.29 -9.72 -26.83
C GLN A 369 13.80 -10.01 -25.40
N ILE A 370 13.70 -8.96 -24.59
CA ILE A 370 13.15 -9.06 -23.25
C ILE A 370 11.64 -9.22 -23.36
N ASP A 371 11.08 -10.26 -22.72
CA ASP A 371 9.68 -10.65 -22.78
C ASP A 371 9.02 -10.67 -21.42
N GLN A 372 7.71 -10.36 -21.36
CA GLN A 372 6.90 -10.35 -20.14
C GLN A 372 6.74 -11.76 -19.52
N ALA A 373 6.88 -12.81 -20.31
CA ALA A 373 6.63 -14.18 -19.84
C ALA A 373 7.70 -14.68 -18.88
N THR A 374 8.96 -14.23 -19.06
CA THR A 374 10.08 -14.68 -18.23
C THR A 374 10.74 -13.57 -17.41
N PHE A 375 10.52 -12.30 -17.78
CA PHE A 375 11.17 -11.16 -17.13
C PHE A 375 10.95 -11.14 -15.62
N TRP A 376 9.71 -11.28 -15.16
CA TRP A 376 9.35 -11.12 -13.74
C TRP A 376 10.00 -12.18 -12.85
N GLN A 377 10.10 -13.42 -13.33
CA GLN A 377 10.83 -14.43 -12.59
C GLN A 377 12.34 -14.18 -12.62
N ARG A 378 12.92 -13.86 -13.80
CA ARG A 378 14.36 -13.67 -13.97
C ARG A 378 14.92 -12.48 -13.20
N ILE A 379 14.20 -11.33 -13.21
CA ILE A 379 14.60 -10.13 -12.48
C ILE A 379 14.67 -10.36 -10.97
N SER A 380 13.97 -11.37 -10.46
CA SER A 380 14.01 -11.75 -9.05
C SER A 380 15.40 -12.14 -8.56
N ASN A 381 16.30 -12.56 -9.44
CA ASN A 381 17.72 -12.82 -9.09
C ASN A 381 18.48 -11.54 -8.71
N PHE A 382 17.96 -10.36 -9.03
CA PHE A 382 18.52 -9.07 -8.64
C PHE A 382 18.17 -8.69 -7.21
N PHE A 383 17.09 -9.24 -6.64
CA PHE A 383 16.59 -8.87 -5.32
C PHE A 383 17.43 -9.41 -4.19
N ARG A 384 17.43 -8.69 -3.07
CA ARG A 384 18.13 -9.05 -1.84
C ARG A 384 17.20 -8.94 -0.65
N GLU A 385 17.57 -9.62 0.41
CA GLU A 385 16.92 -9.46 1.71
C GLU A 385 16.87 -8.00 2.13
N GLY A 386 15.72 -7.56 2.66
CA GLY A 386 15.48 -6.18 3.09
C GLY A 386 15.02 -5.22 1.99
N ASP A 387 15.08 -5.58 0.70
CA ASP A 387 14.62 -4.72 -0.39
C ASP A 387 13.13 -4.37 -0.25
N ILE A 388 12.76 -3.15 -0.62
CA ILE A 388 11.38 -2.74 -0.92
C ILE A 388 11.22 -2.83 -2.42
N ILE A 389 10.26 -3.63 -2.88
CA ILE A 389 9.92 -3.79 -4.28
C ILE A 389 8.55 -3.17 -4.50
N MET A 390 8.44 -2.33 -5.52
CA MET A 390 7.22 -1.60 -5.85
C MET A 390 6.84 -1.86 -7.31
N THR A 391 5.58 -2.19 -7.55
CA THR A 391 5.08 -2.47 -8.89
C THR A 391 3.89 -1.57 -9.19
N GLU A 392 4.05 -0.70 -10.19
CA GLU A 392 3.02 0.25 -10.64
C GLU A 392 1.81 -0.47 -11.25
N THR A 393 0.65 0.17 -11.17
CA THR A 393 -0.58 -0.29 -11.83
C THR A 393 -0.37 -0.47 -13.33
N GLY A 394 -0.74 -1.63 -13.85
CA GLY A 394 -0.55 -1.98 -15.26
C GLY A 394 0.12 -3.34 -15.44
N THR A 395 0.87 -3.50 -16.52
CA THR A 395 1.60 -4.74 -16.80
C THR A 395 2.61 -5.08 -15.71
N THR A 396 3.20 -4.08 -15.06
CA THR A 396 4.16 -4.26 -13.96
C THR A 396 3.52 -4.85 -12.71
N SER A 397 2.33 -4.40 -12.32
CA SER A 397 1.60 -4.98 -11.18
C SER A 397 1.15 -6.41 -11.47
N VAL A 398 0.69 -6.65 -12.70
CA VAL A 398 0.24 -7.99 -13.10
C VAL A 398 1.42 -8.96 -13.18
N GLY A 399 2.51 -8.55 -13.81
CA GLY A 399 3.73 -9.38 -13.92
C GLY A 399 4.45 -9.52 -12.59
N GLY A 400 4.44 -8.49 -11.74
CA GLY A 400 5.03 -8.52 -10.40
C GLY A 400 4.47 -9.61 -9.48
N ARG A 401 3.34 -10.21 -9.85
CA ARG A 401 2.78 -11.38 -9.17
C ARG A 401 3.67 -12.63 -9.27
N ASP A 402 4.49 -12.71 -10.31
CA ASP A 402 5.42 -13.83 -10.56
C ASP A 402 6.82 -13.60 -9.98
N LEU A 403 7.06 -12.46 -9.30
CA LEU A 403 8.31 -12.20 -8.59
C LEU A 403 8.57 -13.24 -7.50
N VAL A 404 9.82 -13.63 -7.35
CA VAL A 404 10.30 -14.53 -6.29
C VAL A 404 11.05 -13.72 -5.25
N LEU A 405 10.44 -13.55 -4.09
CA LEU A 405 10.94 -12.64 -3.06
C LEU A 405 11.93 -13.34 -2.10
N PRO A 406 13.09 -12.71 -1.80
CA PRO A 406 13.91 -13.10 -0.67
C PRO A 406 13.20 -12.90 0.68
N ALA A 407 13.77 -13.45 1.75
CA ALA A 407 13.29 -13.17 3.10
C ALA A 407 13.35 -11.68 3.44
N HIS A 408 12.49 -11.21 4.35
CA HIS A 408 12.41 -9.83 4.83
C HIS A 408 12.23 -8.76 3.74
N THR A 409 11.77 -9.16 2.55
CA THR A 409 11.42 -8.26 1.45
C THR A 409 10.01 -7.74 1.63
N THR A 410 9.78 -6.46 1.32
CA THR A 410 8.44 -5.87 1.29
C THR A 410 8.04 -5.61 -0.14
N LEU A 411 6.85 -6.05 -0.55
CA LEU A 411 6.28 -5.68 -1.85
C LEU A 411 5.12 -4.70 -1.65
N ILE A 412 5.15 -3.59 -2.40
CA ILE A 412 4.09 -2.59 -2.43
C ILE A 412 3.45 -2.61 -3.83
N ASN A 413 2.15 -2.80 -3.84
CA ASN A 413 1.30 -2.69 -5.02
C ASN A 413 -0.04 -2.05 -4.66
N SER A 414 -0.88 -1.80 -5.64
CA SER A 414 -2.28 -1.37 -5.49
C SER A 414 -3.21 -2.51 -5.95
N SER A 415 -4.34 -2.70 -5.28
CA SER A 415 -5.26 -3.81 -5.59
C SER A 415 -6.76 -3.45 -5.52
N ILE A 416 -7.08 -2.17 -5.25
CA ILE A 416 -8.45 -1.66 -5.33
C ILE A 416 -8.52 -0.25 -5.89
N TRP A 417 -7.65 0.67 -5.49
CA TRP A 417 -7.70 2.05 -5.98
C TRP A 417 -7.11 2.18 -7.38
N LEU A 418 -5.97 1.54 -7.64
CA LEU A 418 -5.33 1.37 -8.95
C LEU A 418 -5.07 2.68 -9.70
N SER A 419 -4.81 3.77 -8.99
CA SER A 419 -4.48 5.05 -9.62
C SER A 419 -3.13 4.95 -10.33
N ILE A 420 -3.14 5.07 -11.66
CA ILE A 420 -1.92 5.02 -12.49
C ILE A 420 -1.04 6.22 -12.17
N GLY A 421 0.27 5.99 -12.02
CA GLY A 421 1.24 7.00 -11.62
C GLY A 421 1.41 7.14 -10.09
N TYR A 422 0.80 6.25 -9.30
CA TYR A 422 0.92 6.26 -7.84
C TYR A 422 2.31 5.88 -7.35
N MET A 423 2.96 4.88 -7.97
CA MET A 423 4.14 4.26 -7.36
C MET A 423 5.40 5.13 -7.42
N LEU A 424 5.56 5.97 -8.43
CA LEU A 424 6.73 6.84 -8.52
C LEU A 424 6.83 7.80 -7.32
N PRO A 425 5.82 8.64 -7.00
CA PRO A 425 5.86 9.45 -5.78
C PRO A 425 5.79 8.62 -4.49
N ALA A 426 5.08 7.48 -4.48
CA ALA A 426 5.08 6.59 -3.33
C ALA A 426 6.47 6.01 -3.03
N SER A 427 7.32 5.81 -4.06
CA SER A 427 8.70 5.35 -3.90
C SER A 427 9.57 6.36 -3.16
N GLN A 428 9.31 7.66 -3.35
CA GLN A 428 9.95 8.73 -2.57
C GLN A 428 9.65 8.56 -1.08
N GLY A 429 8.39 8.37 -0.72
CA GLY A 429 7.98 8.17 0.67
C GLY A 429 8.52 6.86 1.27
N ALA A 430 8.45 5.77 0.50
CA ALA A 430 8.94 4.46 0.93
C ALA A 430 10.46 4.47 1.16
N ALA A 431 11.24 5.08 0.25
CA ALA A 431 12.69 5.20 0.38
C ALA A 431 13.09 6.06 1.59
N LEU A 432 12.35 7.15 1.84
CA LEU A 432 12.57 7.99 3.02
C LEU A 432 12.32 7.20 4.30
N ALA A 433 11.17 6.53 4.40
CA ALA A 433 10.82 5.71 5.56
C ALA A 433 11.82 4.56 5.78
N GLN A 434 12.26 3.91 4.70
CA GLN A 434 13.29 2.86 4.76
C GLN A 434 14.60 3.41 5.34
N ARG A 435 15.10 4.53 4.81
CA ARG A 435 16.32 5.19 5.30
C ARG A 435 16.25 5.49 6.80
N GLU A 436 15.14 6.05 7.25
CA GLU A 436 14.92 6.39 8.67
C GLU A 436 14.86 5.14 9.55
N MET A 437 14.10 4.11 9.14
CA MET A 437 13.94 2.89 9.93
C MET A 437 15.23 2.06 9.99
N ILE A 438 16.04 2.05 8.93
CA ILE A 438 17.37 1.45 8.96
C ILE A 438 18.26 2.18 9.98
N ALA A 439 18.27 3.51 9.96
CA ALA A 439 19.04 4.33 10.91
C ALA A 439 18.57 4.11 12.37
N GLU A 440 17.32 3.76 12.60
CA GLU A 440 16.75 3.39 13.90
C GLU A 440 17.00 1.93 14.30
N GLY A 441 17.58 1.11 13.42
CA GLY A 441 17.74 -0.34 13.66
C GLY A 441 16.42 -1.14 13.65
N LYS A 442 15.36 -0.57 13.06
CA LYS A 442 14.02 -1.16 13.00
C LYS A 442 13.74 -1.92 11.69
N ARG A 443 14.67 -1.85 10.73
CA ARG A 443 14.53 -2.49 9.44
C ARG A 443 15.88 -3.00 8.94
N HIS A 444 15.87 -4.11 8.21
CA HIS A 444 17.04 -4.64 7.51
C HIS A 444 17.54 -3.66 6.44
N GLN A 445 18.85 -3.69 6.20
CA GLN A 445 19.44 -2.98 5.06
C GLN A 445 18.84 -3.49 3.76
N GLY A 446 18.47 -2.59 2.86
CA GLY A 446 17.85 -2.94 1.60
C GLY A 446 17.76 -1.73 0.68
N ARG A 447 17.35 -1.97 -0.57
CA ARG A 447 17.16 -0.96 -1.62
C ARG A 447 15.67 -0.70 -1.82
N THR A 448 15.32 0.46 -2.37
CA THR A 448 13.98 0.71 -2.90
C THR A 448 14.01 0.55 -4.41
N ILE A 449 13.27 -0.42 -4.93
CA ILE A 449 13.24 -0.82 -6.34
C ILE A 449 11.83 -0.67 -6.86
N LEU A 450 11.67 0.17 -7.88
CA LEU A 450 10.39 0.46 -8.53
C LEU A 450 10.38 -0.10 -9.96
N PHE A 451 9.32 -0.81 -10.31
CA PHE A 451 8.96 -1.15 -11.68
C PHE A 451 7.80 -0.24 -12.11
N GLU A 452 8.09 0.64 -13.06
CA GLU A 452 7.18 1.70 -13.52
C GLU A 452 6.92 1.52 -15.01
N GLY A 453 5.66 1.67 -15.45
CA GLY A 453 5.34 1.72 -16.87
C GLY A 453 5.73 3.08 -17.50
N ASP A 454 6.03 3.08 -18.78
CA ASP A 454 6.32 4.30 -19.55
C ASP A 454 5.18 5.32 -19.47
N GLY A 455 3.95 4.89 -19.67
CA GLY A 455 2.77 5.75 -19.55
C GLY A 455 2.45 6.18 -18.13
N SER A 456 2.69 5.31 -17.14
CA SER A 456 2.47 5.64 -15.73
C SER A 456 3.44 6.70 -15.23
N LEU A 457 4.70 6.62 -15.64
CA LEU A 457 5.73 7.61 -15.29
C LEU A 457 5.31 9.01 -15.77
N GLN A 458 4.64 9.13 -16.92
CA GLN A 458 4.19 10.41 -17.44
C GLN A 458 3.14 11.10 -16.56
N MET A 459 2.39 10.35 -15.75
CA MET A 459 1.33 10.90 -14.88
C MET A 459 1.89 11.74 -13.73
N THR A 460 3.05 11.36 -13.18
CA THR A 460 3.62 11.96 -11.96
C THR A 460 5.14 12.18 -12.04
N ALA A 461 5.66 12.36 -13.23
CA ALA A 461 7.11 12.44 -13.50
C ALA A 461 7.86 13.45 -12.62
N GLN A 462 7.18 14.53 -12.17
CA GLN A 462 7.77 15.55 -11.28
C GLN A 462 8.27 14.96 -9.95
N ALA A 463 7.77 13.80 -9.53
CA ALA A 463 8.24 13.12 -8.32
C ALA A 463 9.73 12.73 -8.40
N LEU A 464 10.31 12.63 -9.61
CA LEU A 464 11.76 12.48 -9.76
C LEU A 464 12.52 13.65 -9.15
N SER A 465 12.01 14.89 -9.28
CA SER A 465 12.63 16.06 -8.64
C SER A 465 12.61 15.97 -7.11
N ASP A 466 11.56 15.38 -6.56
CA ASP A 466 11.39 15.20 -5.10
C ASP A 466 12.37 14.13 -4.57
N ILE A 467 12.56 13.03 -5.32
CA ILE A 467 13.57 11.99 -5.04
C ILE A 467 14.97 12.60 -5.05
N ILE A 468 15.30 13.39 -6.08
CA ILE A 468 16.61 14.06 -6.25
C ILE A 468 16.85 15.07 -5.12
N ARG A 469 15.86 15.93 -4.84
CA ARG A 469 15.95 16.97 -3.80
C ARG A 469 16.26 16.37 -2.42
N ASN A 470 15.62 15.26 -2.09
CA ASN A 470 15.76 14.59 -0.81
C ASN A 470 16.90 13.55 -0.80
N ARG A 471 17.67 13.46 -1.88
CA ARG A 471 18.80 12.54 -2.05
C ARG A 471 18.45 11.11 -1.64
N LEU A 472 17.37 10.59 -2.20
CA LEU A 472 16.86 9.27 -1.87
C LEU A 472 17.45 8.22 -2.80
N ASP A 473 17.82 7.09 -2.24
CA ASP A 473 18.34 5.93 -2.96
C ASP A 473 17.16 5.17 -3.57
N VAL A 474 16.94 5.33 -4.88
CA VAL A 474 15.83 4.68 -5.60
C VAL A 474 16.34 4.10 -6.92
N THR A 475 16.01 2.85 -7.18
CA THR A 475 16.26 2.17 -8.47
C THR A 475 14.93 2.01 -9.21
N ILE A 476 14.83 2.55 -10.41
CA ILE A 476 13.62 2.57 -11.23
C ILE A 476 13.88 1.77 -12.51
N PHE A 477 13.12 0.70 -12.72
CA PHE A 477 13.03 0.01 -14.00
C PHE A 477 11.82 0.57 -14.76
N VAL A 478 12.08 1.33 -15.82
CA VAL A 478 11.04 1.85 -16.71
C VAL A 478 10.73 0.79 -17.76
N ILE A 479 9.59 0.14 -17.62
CA ILE A 479 9.09 -0.85 -18.59
C ILE A 479 8.46 -0.07 -19.74
N ASN A 480 9.25 0.12 -20.80
CA ASN A 480 8.84 0.87 -21.98
C ASN A 480 8.30 -0.10 -23.04
N ASN A 481 7.00 -0.13 -23.18
CA ASN A 481 6.27 -0.92 -24.17
C ASN A 481 5.44 -0.02 -25.13
N ASP A 482 5.83 1.25 -25.25
CA ASP A 482 5.27 2.22 -26.19
C ASP A 482 3.75 2.42 -25.98
N GLY A 483 3.34 2.71 -24.74
CA GLY A 483 1.98 3.11 -24.39
C GLY A 483 1.24 2.21 -23.40
N TYR A 484 -0.09 2.33 -23.41
CA TYR A 484 -0.94 1.68 -22.45
C TYR A 484 -1.27 0.23 -22.81
N THR A 485 -0.29 -0.67 -22.69
CA THR A 485 -0.44 -2.10 -23.06
C THR A 485 -1.57 -2.79 -22.31
N ILE A 486 -1.82 -2.46 -21.04
CA ILE A 486 -2.93 -3.06 -20.30
C ILE A 486 -4.28 -2.68 -20.92
N GLU A 487 -4.45 -1.41 -21.29
CA GLU A 487 -5.67 -0.91 -21.93
C GLU A 487 -5.84 -1.51 -23.32
N ARG A 488 -4.74 -1.67 -24.10
CA ARG A 488 -4.76 -2.36 -25.41
C ARG A 488 -5.33 -3.76 -25.30
N TRP A 489 -4.94 -4.52 -24.28
CA TRP A 489 -5.46 -5.86 -24.05
C TRP A 489 -6.91 -5.87 -23.60
N ILE A 490 -7.35 -4.88 -22.81
CA ILE A 490 -8.74 -4.76 -22.38
C ILE A 490 -9.62 -4.36 -23.55
N HIS A 491 -9.22 -3.34 -24.33
CA HIS A 491 -9.98 -2.87 -25.49
C HIS A 491 -9.10 -2.02 -26.43
N GLY A 492 -9.24 -2.28 -27.74
CA GLY A 492 -8.65 -1.42 -28.77
C GLY A 492 -7.15 -1.60 -28.97
N MET A 493 -6.71 -2.85 -29.22
CA MET A 493 -5.29 -3.21 -29.39
C MET A 493 -4.53 -2.23 -30.31
N LYS A 494 -5.16 -1.74 -31.37
CA LYS A 494 -4.56 -0.80 -32.33
C LYS A 494 -5.15 0.62 -32.25
N ALA A 495 -5.88 0.93 -31.18
CA ALA A 495 -6.53 2.23 -31.05
C ALA A 495 -5.55 3.30 -30.59
N GLY A 496 -5.51 4.45 -31.29
CA GLY A 496 -4.57 5.54 -31.03
C GLY A 496 -4.75 6.23 -29.67
N TYR A 497 -5.89 6.05 -28.99
CA TYR A 497 -6.04 6.55 -27.62
C TYR A 497 -5.22 5.77 -26.57
N ASN A 498 -4.64 4.63 -26.96
CA ASN A 498 -3.72 3.87 -26.14
C ASN A 498 -2.25 4.24 -26.40
N ASP A 499 -1.99 5.10 -27.39
CA ASP A 499 -0.66 5.61 -27.69
C ASP A 499 -0.30 6.75 -26.75
N ILE A 500 0.98 6.91 -26.47
CA ILE A 500 1.53 8.01 -25.69
C ILE A 500 2.64 8.72 -26.49
N GLN A 501 2.99 9.93 -26.10
CA GLN A 501 4.18 10.57 -26.62
C GLN A 501 5.43 9.85 -26.09
N PRO A 502 6.31 9.32 -26.95
CA PRO A 502 7.58 8.74 -26.48
C PRO A 502 8.44 9.80 -25.79
N TRP A 503 8.77 9.56 -24.50
CA TRP A 503 9.65 10.45 -23.76
C TRP A 503 11.08 9.91 -23.73
N ARG A 504 12.03 10.81 -23.47
CA ARG A 504 13.42 10.46 -23.22
C ARG A 504 13.63 10.20 -21.74
N TYR A 505 13.15 9.04 -21.26
CA TYR A 505 13.08 8.72 -19.84
C TYR A 505 14.45 8.83 -19.14
N LEU A 506 15.53 8.44 -19.80
CA LEU A 506 16.88 8.48 -19.24
C LEU A 506 17.50 9.89 -19.17
N GLU A 507 16.92 10.87 -19.85
CA GLU A 507 17.30 12.28 -19.72
C GLU A 507 16.59 12.96 -18.54
N ALA A 508 15.52 12.35 -18.00
CA ALA A 508 14.70 12.92 -16.94
C ALA A 508 15.51 13.28 -15.67
N PRO A 509 16.45 12.47 -15.17
CA PRO A 509 17.26 12.88 -14.02
C PRO A 509 18.00 14.19 -14.26
N SER A 510 18.60 14.37 -15.43
CA SER A 510 19.30 15.61 -15.80
C SER A 510 18.33 16.79 -15.93
N TYR A 511 17.18 16.58 -16.55
CA TYR A 511 16.14 17.59 -16.71
C TYR A 511 15.60 18.09 -15.37
N PHE A 512 15.38 17.19 -14.41
CA PHE A 512 14.93 17.50 -13.06
C PHE A 512 16.07 17.93 -12.10
N GLY A 513 17.25 18.20 -12.60
CA GLY A 513 18.34 18.83 -11.85
C GLY A 513 19.16 17.88 -10.98
N ALA A 514 19.25 16.61 -11.33
CA ALA A 514 20.16 15.69 -10.67
C ALA A 514 21.61 16.21 -10.77
N PRO A 515 22.39 16.13 -9.67
CA PRO A 515 23.76 16.62 -9.69
C PRO A 515 24.63 15.83 -10.66
N LYS A 516 25.53 16.52 -11.34
CA LYS A 516 26.56 15.89 -12.19
C LYS A 516 27.77 15.54 -11.34
N ASP A 517 28.31 14.35 -11.52
CA ASP A 517 29.56 13.90 -10.91
C ASP A 517 29.62 14.06 -9.37
N ASP A 518 28.50 13.88 -8.68
CA ASP A 518 28.42 13.90 -7.22
C ASP A 518 28.57 12.48 -6.66
N PRO A 519 29.71 12.11 -6.08
CA PRO A 519 29.92 10.77 -5.51
C PRO A 519 28.96 10.44 -4.34
N ALA A 520 28.42 11.47 -3.66
CA ALA A 520 27.49 11.29 -2.56
C ALA A 520 26.05 11.04 -3.02
N TYR A 521 25.76 11.32 -4.30
CA TYR A 521 24.47 11.03 -4.93
C TYR A 521 24.66 10.68 -6.40
N PRO A 522 25.18 9.48 -6.69
CA PRO A 522 25.42 9.06 -8.08
C PRO A 522 24.10 8.92 -8.85
N VAL A 523 24.17 9.18 -10.15
CA VAL A 523 23.06 8.95 -11.09
C VAL A 523 23.50 7.92 -12.11
N PHE A 524 22.72 6.85 -12.23
CA PHE A 524 23.00 5.76 -13.17
C PHE A 524 21.82 5.61 -14.13
N THR A 525 22.08 5.71 -15.44
CA THR A 525 21.05 5.56 -16.46
C THR A 525 21.54 4.61 -17.57
N LYS A 526 20.75 3.60 -17.91
CA LYS A 526 21.04 2.61 -18.94
C LYS A 526 19.77 2.17 -19.65
N ARG A 527 19.90 1.67 -20.87
CA ARG A 527 18.81 1.11 -21.68
C ARG A 527 19.14 -0.33 -22.05
N ALA A 528 18.16 -1.21 -21.98
CA ALA A 528 18.25 -2.61 -22.38
C ALA A 528 17.12 -2.97 -23.36
N GLU A 529 17.49 -3.59 -24.48
CA GLU A 529 16.57 -4.11 -25.51
C GLU A 529 16.65 -5.64 -25.59
N THR A 530 17.77 -6.22 -25.14
CA THR A 530 17.99 -7.66 -25.13
C THR A 530 18.37 -8.17 -23.74
N TRP A 531 18.22 -9.47 -23.54
CA TRP A 531 18.61 -10.13 -22.29
C TRP A 531 20.11 -10.00 -21.99
N GLY A 532 20.98 -10.05 -23.01
CA GLY A 532 22.41 -9.84 -22.82
C GLY A 532 22.73 -8.46 -22.27
N GLN A 533 22.11 -7.40 -22.86
CA GLN A 533 22.24 -6.03 -22.35
C GLN A 533 21.72 -5.90 -20.93
N LEU A 534 20.52 -6.43 -20.63
CA LEU A 534 19.95 -6.35 -19.30
C LEU A 534 20.82 -7.06 -18.26
N ASN A 535 21.29 -8.28 -18.56
CA ASN A 535 22.15 -9.04 -17.65
C ASN A 535 23.47 -8.31 -17.35
N ALA A 536 24.07 -7.67 -18.38
CA ALA A 536 25.26 -6.84 -18.18
C ALA A 536 24.98 -5.64 -17.27
N ILE A 537 23.85 -4.94 -17.47
CA ILE A 537 23.41 -3.81 -16.64
C ILE A 537 23.16 -4.27 -15.19
N LEU A 538 22.44 -5.38 -14.99
CA LEU A 538 22.15 -5.91 -13.66
C LEU A 538 23.42 -6.33 -12.89
N ALA A 539 24.50 -6.66 -13.58
CA ALA A 539 25.80 -6.99 -12.99
C ALA A 539 26.66 -5.77 -12.62
N GLU A 540 26.27 -4.57 -13.07
CA GLU A 540 27.03 -3.33 -12.82
C GLU A 540 27.11 -3.01 -11.31
N PRO A 541 28.30 -2.80 -10.74
CA PRO A 541 28.46 -2.52 -9.31
C PRO A 541 27.66 -1.29 -8.83
N ALA A 542 27.52 -0.28 -9.66
CA ALA A 542 26.76 0.94 -9.36
C ALA A 542 25.26 0.61 -9.13
N LEU A 543 24.65 -0.14 -10.04
CA LEU A 543 23.26 -0.56 -9.91
C LEU A 543 23.07 -1.55 -8.75
N GLN A 544 24.02 -2.46 -8.56
CA GLN A 544 24.01 -3.40 -7.45
C GLN A 544 24.08 -2.68 -6.09
N ALA A 545 24.82 -1.59 -5.97
CA ALA A 545 24.90 -0.79 -4.75
C ALA A 545 23.56 -0.12 -4.42
N GLY A 546 22.75 0.21 -5.43
CA GLY A 546 21.45 0.87 -5.28
C GLY A 546 21.54 2.25 -4.65
N LYS A 547 22.69 2.95 -4.79
CA LYS A 547 22.91 4.29 -4.23
C LYS A 547 22.53 5.35 -5.26
N GLY A 548 21.96 6.47 -4.75
CA GLY A 548 21.52 7.57 -5.57
C GLY A 548 20.28 7.24 -6.40
N LEU A 549 20.17 7.86 -7.58
CA LEU A 549 19.08 7.62 -8.52
C LEU A 549 19.54 6.72 -9.65
N ASN A 550 18.98 5.53 -9.73
CA ASN A 550 19.26 4.58 -10.81
C ASN A 550 18.02 4.43 -11.68
N MET A 551 18.16 4.59 -13.00
CA MET A 551 17.07 4.38 -13.97
C MET A 551 17.52 3.45 -15.07
N VAL A 552 16.81 2.35 -15.24
CA VAL A 552 17.04 1.37 -16.30
C VAL A 552 15.79 1.31 -17.17
N GLU A 553 15.90 1.75 -18.42
CA GLU A 553 14.83 1.62 -19.41
C GLU A 553 14.89 0.23 -20.03
N VAL A 554 13.83 -0.55 -19.85
CA VAL A 554 13.68 -1.91 -20.35
C VAL A 554 12.67 -1.90 -21.48
N ILE A 555 13.13 -2.19 -22.70
CA ILE A 555 12.28 -2.16 -23.89
C ILE A 555 11.59 -3.51 -24.06
N MET A 556 10.28 -3.46 -24.19
CA MET A 556 9.43 -4.61 -24.49
C MET A 556 8.52 -4.29 -25.65
N THR A 557 7.97 -5.32 -26.31
CA THR A 557 7.06 -5.07 -27.43
C THR A 557 5.70 -4.59 -26.94
N GLN A 558 5.05 -3.76 -27.74
CA GLN A 558 3.78 -3.09 -27.42
C GLN A 558 2.63 -4.05 -27.06
N GLU A 559 2.61 -5.22 -27.67
CA GLU A 559 1.55 -6.22 -27.48
C GLU A 559 1.94 -7.30 -26.47
N ASP A 560 3.18 -7.28 -25.98
CA ASP A 560 3.62 -8.28 -25.01
C ASP A 560 3.07 -7.97 -23.61
N ALA A 561 2.49 -8.98 -22.99
CA ALA A 561 1.86 -8.86 -21.70
C ALA A 561 1.98 -10.15 -20.88
N PRO A 562 1.96 -10.06 -19.54
CA PRO A 562 1.94 -11.25 -18.69
C PRO A 562 0.77 -12.18 -19.03
N GLU A 563 1.02 -13.49 -19.02
CA GLU A 563 0.00 -14.50 -19.35
C GLU A 563 -1.26 -14.41 -18.46
N VAL A 564 -1.07 -14.03 -17.19
CA VAL A 564 -2.19 -13.81 -16.26
C VAL A 564 -3.10 -12.68 -16.73
N LEU A 565 -2.55 -11.61 -17.32
CA LEU A 565 -3.36 -10.52 -17.89
C LEU A 565 -4.20 -11.02 -19.07
N LYS A 566 -3.58 -11.74 -20.01
CA LYS A 566 -4.27 -12.29 -21.19
C LYS A 566 -5.46 -13.17 -20.77
N LYS A 567 -5.26 -14.05 -19.80
CA LYS A 567 -6.31 -14.92 -19.25
C LYS A 567 -7.40 -14.14 -18.51
N LEU A 568 -7.02 -13.10 -17.73
CA LEU A 568 -7.97 -12.26 -16.99
C LEU A 568 -8.90 -11.51 -17.95
N VAL A 569 -8.36 -10.89 -18.99
CA VAL A 569 -9.13 -10.17 -20.01
C VAL A 569 -10.09 -11.10 -20.74
N GLN A 570 -9.64 -12.30 -21.16
CA GLN A 570 -10.50 -13.29 -21.81
C GLN A 570 -11.64 -13.74 -20.89
N SER A 571 -11.38 -13.96 -19.60
CA SER A 571 -12.42 -14.36 -18.63
C SER A 571 -13.43 -13.25 -18.37
N THR A 572 -12.96 -12.00 -18.29
CA THR A 572 -13.81 -10.82 -18.09
C THR A 572 -14.71 -10.58 -19.32
N SER A 573 -14.17 -10.71 -20.53
CA SER A 573 -14.93 -10.59 -21.76
C SER A 573 -16.06 -11.61 -21.83
N ARG A 574 -15.79 -12.89 -21.53
CA ARG A 574 -16.82 -13.95 -21.48
C ARG A 574 -17.89 -13.69 -20.43
N ARG A 575 -17.51 -13.14 -19.28
CA ARG A 575 -18.49 -12.75 -18.24
C ARG A 575 -19.39 -11.61 -18.71
N ASN A 576 -18.83 -10.62 -19.38
CA ASN A 576 -19.57 -9.45 -19.87
C ASN A 576 -20.49 -9.81 -21.06
N SER A 577 -20.12 -10.81 -21.88
CA SER A 577 -20.97 -11.35 -22.94
C SER A 577 -22.10 -12.26 -22.44
N GLY A 578 -22.13 -12.56 -21.14
CA GLY A 578 -23.14 -13.44 -20.55
C GLY A 578 -22.90 -14.95 -20.76
N GLU A 579 -21.72 -15.31 -21.27
CA GLU A 579 -21.32 -16.72 -21.46
C GLU A 579 -20.94 -17.44 -20.16
N MET A 580 -20.79 -16.67 -19.05
CA MET A 580 -20.52 -17.20 -17.72
C MET A 580 -21.56 -16.70 -16.72
N GLU A 581 -22.02 -17.57 -15.84
CA GLU A 581 -22.89 -17.19 -14.72
C GLU A 581 -22.19 -16.14 -13.82
N ARG A 582 -22.97 -15.14 -13.42
CA ARG A 582 -22.49 -14.15 -12.43
C ARG A 582 -22.24 -14.88 -11.11
N PRO A 583 -21.07 -14.67 -10.44
CA PRO A 583 -20.88 -15.21 -9.11
C PRO A 583 -21.98 -14.69 -8.19
N LYS A 584 -22.67 -15.58 -7.48
CA LYS A 584 -23.62 -15.20 -6.44
C LYS A 584 -22.81 -14.60 -5.30
N MET A 585 -22.94 -13.29 -5.09
CA MET A 585 -22.34 -12.62 -3.93
C MET A 585 -23.00 -13.20 -2.67
N SER A 586 -22.24 -13.91 -1.84
CA SER A 586 -22.69 -14.30 -0.51
C SER A 586 -22.75 -13.06 0.36
N GLY A 587 -23.97 -12.60 0.69
CA GLY A 587 -24.30 -11.87 1.90
C GLY A 587 -23.60 -10.55 2.16
N THR A 588 -23.62 -9.57 1.23
CA THR A 588 -23.62 -8.16 1.64
C THR A 588 -25.07 -7.69 1.58
N ALA A 589 -25.70 -7.53 2.75
CA ALA A 589 -26.95 -6.78 2.86
C ALA A 589 -26.76 -5.44 2.14
N SER A 590 -27.63 -5.14 1.18
CA SER A 590 -27.56 -3.94 0.38
C SER A 590 -27.50 -2.71 1.29
N HIS A 591 -26.73 -1.72 0.89
CA HIS A 591 -26.59 -0.46 1.61
C HIS A 591 -27.95 0.25 1.87
N GLU A 592 -28.98 -0.12 1.12
CA GLU A 592 -30.36 0.38 1.27
C GLU A 592 -31.07 -0.13 2.52
N GLU A 593 -30.80 -1.34 3.01
CA GLU A 593 -31.41 -1.85 4.25
C GLU A 593 -30.81 -1.25 5.53
N LYS A 594 -29.57 -0.71 5.46
CA LYS A 594 -28.94 -0.03 6.63
C LYS A 594 -29.39 1.42 6.79
N VAL A 595 -29.83 2.09 5.73
CA VAL A 595 -30.31 3.49 5.80
C VAL A 595 -31.72 3.56 6.37
N MET A 596 -32.56 2.53 6.22
CA MET A 596 -33.91 2.51 6.78
C MET A 596 -33.99 2.21 8.30
N LYS A 597 -32.91 1.68 8.91
CA LYS A 597 -32.90 1.42 10.37
C LYS A 597 -32.33 2.55 11.24
N ILE A 598 -31.88 3.65 10.64
CA ILE A 598 -31.36 4.83 11.38
C ILE A 598 -32.39 5.99 11.35
N ALA A 599 -33.46 5.87 10.60
CA ALA A 599 -34.53 6.87 10.47
C ALA A 599 -35.86 6.42 11.11
N GLY A 600 -35.83 5.49 12.03
CA GLY A 600 -37.00 5.06 12.82
C GLY A 600 -36.76 5.21 14.33
#